data_fc23bb3e2322c3f92d3780590febf281
#
_entry.id   fc23bb3e2322c3f92d3780590febf281
#
_cell.length_a   1.000
_cell.length_b   1.000
_cell.length_c   1.000
_cell.angle_alpha   90.00
_cell.angle_beta   90.00
_cell.angle_gamma   90.00
#
_symmetry.space_group_name_H-M   'P 1'
#
loop_
_entity.id
_entity.type
_entity.pdbx_description
1 polymer ?
#
loop_
_entity_poly.entity_id
_entity_poly.type
_entity_poly.pdbx_seq_one_letter_code
_entity_poly.pdbx_strand_id
1 'polypeptide(L)'
;MTQEQFNLNWHTYSDHLKEMMQNLLQSTDNADVTLVCQDKTKFKAHKFVLRSCSTIFQSIIMDMDMAQKGDSVIYLRGVRGQEMKFILQFMYYGQATLYQDRMSEFLNVANSL
;
A
#
# COMPACT_ATOMS: atom_id res chain seq x y z
N MET A 1 46.83 9.04 -9.38
CA MET A 1 46.04 8.15 -10.23
C MET A 1 44.58 8.53 -10.11
N THR A 2 43.93 8.82 -11.21
CA THR A 2 42.50 9.11 -11.26
C THR A 2 41.75 7.81 -11.42
N GLN A 3 40.76 7.62 -10.57
CA GLN A 3 39.83 6.48 -10.72
C GLN A 3 38.78 6.82 -11.77
N GLU A 4 38.56 5.92 -12.69
CA GLU A 4 37.48 6.07 -13.67
C GLU A 4 36.14 5.72 -13.01
N GLN A 5 35.13 6.52 -13.32
CA GLN A 5 33.78 6.30 -12.83
C GLN A 5 32.88 5.89 -13.98
N PHE A 6 32.08 4.87 -13.74
CA PHE A 6 31.10 4.39 -14.71
C PHE A 6 29.72 4.53 -14.16
N ASN A 7 28.78 4.97 -14.97
CA ASN A 7 27.38 5.06 -14.62
C ASN A 7 26.63 3.92 -15.27
N LEU A 8 26.19 2.98 -14.42
CA LEU A 8 25.43 1.81 -14.89
C LEU A 8 23.95 2.08 -14.75
N ASN A 9 23.21 1.85 -15.79
CA ASN A 9 21.75 2.04 -15.81
C ASN A 9 21.04 0.74 -16.14
N TRP A 10 20.05 0.44 -15.33
CA TRP A 10 19.19 -0.70 -15.59
C TRP A 10 17.97 -0.19 -16.36
N HIS A 11 17.94 -0.40 -17.67
CA HIS A 11 16.92 0.18 -18.57
C HIS A 11 15.49 -0.23 -18.22
N THR A 12 15.31 -1.47 -17.79
CA THR A 12 13.97 -1.99 -17.49
C THR A 12 13.63 -1.93 -16.00
N TYR A 13 14.37 -1.12 -15.23
CA TYR A 13 14.20 -1.06 -13.78
C TYR A 13 12.78 -0.66 -13.36
N SER A 14 12.21 0.37 -14.00
CA SER A 14 10.87 0.83 -13.66
C SER A 14 9.81 -0.23 -13.92
N ASP A 15 9.92 -0.93 -15.06
CA ASP A 15 9.00 -2.01 -15.39
C ASP A 15 9.14 -3.18 -14.42
N HIS A 16 10.36 -3.52 -14.08
CA HIS A 16 10.63 -4.58 -13.12
C HIS A 16 10.07 -4.23 -11.74
N LEU A 17 10.23 -2.99 -11.30
CA LEU A 17 9.72 -2.52 -10.02
C LEU A 17 8.21 -2.60 -9.97
N LYS A 18 7.52 -2.20 -11.04
CA LYS A 18 6.06 -2.31 -11.13
C LYS A 18 5.62 -3.76 -11.01
N GLU A 19 6.29 -4.66 -11.73
CA GLU A 19 5.98 -6.08 -11.67
C GLU A 19 6.18 -6.64 -10.26
N MET A 20 7.28 -6.28 -9.61
CA MET A 20 7.54 -6.66 -8.23
C MET A 20 6.42 -6.22 -7.29
N MET A 21 5.99 -4.98 -7.42
CA MET A 21 4.94 -4.43 -6.54
C MET A 21 3.58 -5.08 -6.80
N GLN A 22 3.27 -5.40 -8.06
CA GLN A 22 2.06 -6.14 -8.39
C GLN A 22 2.07 -7.52 -7.78
N ASN A 23 3.18 -8.22 -7.89
CA ASN A 23 3.34 -9.55 -7.30
C ASN A 23 3.26 -9.49 -5.78
N LEU A 24 3.82 -8.45 -5.17
CA LEU A 24 3.79 -8.25 -3.73
C LEU A 24 2.36 -8.12 -3.20
N LEU A 25 1.52 -7.37 -3.89
CA LEU A 25 0.13 -7.20 -3.45
C LEU A 25 -0.68 -8.49 -3.62
N GLN A 26 -0.46 -9.22 -4.69
CA GLN A 26 -1.17 -10.46 -4.97
C GLN A 26 -0.74 -11.60 -4.05
N SER A 27 0.52 -11.59 -3.61
CA SER A 27 1.05 -12.60 -2.72
C SER A 27 0.81 -12.20 -1.27
N THR A 28 0.34 -13.13 -0.46
CA THR A 28 0.24 -12.92 0.98
C THR A 28 1.55 -13.21 1.71
N ASP A 29 2.56 -13.68 0.97
CA ASP A 29 3.88 -13.92 1.53
C ASP A 29 4.49 -12.61 2.01
N ASN A 30 5.11 -12.64 3.18
CA ASN A 30 5.74 -11.47 3.80
C ASN A 30 4.76 -10.35 4.18
N ALA A 31 3.45 -10.58 4.07
CA ALA A 31 2.47 -9.62 4.59
C ALA A 31 2.58 -9.57 6.11
N ASP A 32 2.66 -8.36 6.65
CA ASP A 32 2.88 -8.15 8.08
C ASP A 32 1.80 -7.29 8.72
N VAL A 33 0.72 -7.02 8.01
CA VAL A 33 -0.42 -6.28 8.53
C VAL A 33 -1.70 -6.75 7.86
N THR A 34 -2.80 -6.75 8.62
CA THR A 34 -4.13 -7.03 8.10
C THR A 34 -4.99 -5.78 8.24
N LEU A 35 -5.64 -5.39 7.15
CA LEU A 35 -6.59 -4.28 7.15
C LEU A 35 -8.00 -4.84 7.19
N VAL A 36 -8.80 -4.34 8.12
CA VAL A 36 -10.20 -4.75 8.26
C VAL A 36 -11.08 -3.54 7.97
N CYS A 37 -11.89 -3.66 6.93
CA CYS A 37 -12.76 -2.58 6.49
C CYS A 37 -14.09 -2.59 7.22
N GLN A 38 -14.89 -1.53 7.03
CA GLN A 38 -16.16 -1.37 7.73
C GLN A 38 -17.11 -2.53 7.43
N ASP A 39 -17.09 -3.06 6.22
CA ASP A 39 -17.92 -4.19 5.80
C ASP A 39 -17.31 -5.55 6.15
N LYS A 40 -16.28 -5.56 7.00
CA LYS A 40 -15.56 -6.74 7.47
C LYS A 40 -14.69 -7.39 6.40
N THR A 41 -14.53 -6.79 5.24
CA THR A 41 -13.57 -7.24 4.24
C THR A 41 -12.16 -7.08 4.78
N LYS A 42 -11.32 -8.10 4.60
CA LYS A 42 -9.96 -8.11 5.10
C LYS A 42 -8.96 -8.14 3.95
N PHE A 43 -7.88 -7.40 4.11
CA PHE A 43 -6.77 -7.39 3.16
C PHE A 43 -5.46 -7.62 3.90
N LYS A 44 -4.61 -8.46 3.33
CA LYS A 44 -3.24 -8.60 3.77
C LYS A 44 -2.39 -7.57 3.04
N ALA A 45 -1.54 -6.86 3.78
CA ALA A 45 -0.74 -5.80 3.20
C ALA A 45 0.64 -5.76 3.86
N HIS A 46 1.44 -4.80 3.43
CA HIS A 46 2.82 -4.65 3.87
C HIS A 46 2.98 -3.28 4.51
N LYS A 47 3.39 -3.26 5.76
CA LYS A 47 3.53 -2.03 6.55
C LYS A 47 4.38 -1.00 5.82
N PHE A 48 5.47 -1.45 5.22
CA PHE A 48 6.41 -0.54 4.59
C PHE A 48 5.79 0.20 3.40
N VAL A 49 4.92 -0.46 2.62
CA VAL A 49 4.23 0.18 1.51
C VAL A 49 3.21 1.20 2.02
N LEU A 50 2.41 0.81 3.01
CA LEU A 50 1.38 1.67 3.57
C LEU A 50 1.98 2.95 4.17
N ARG A 51 3.00 2.82 5.00
CA ARG A 51 3.63 3.97 5.64
C ARG A 51 4.40 4.86 4.67
N SER A 52 4.86 4.28 3.56
CA SER A 52 5.57 5.06 2.54
C SER A 52 4.63 5.90 1.70
N CYS A 53 3.36 5.48 1.59
CA CYS A 53 2.35 6.16 0.77
C CYS A 53 1.42 7.07 1.58
N SER A 54 1.30 6.87 2.89
CA SER A 54 0.31 7.57 3.70
C SER A 54 0.90 7.98 5.05
N THR A 55 0.81 9.27 5.39
CA THR A 55 1.26 9.77 6.69
C THR A 55 0.38 9.25 7.82
N ILE A 56 -0.90 9.00 7.55
CA ILE A 56 -1.82 8.44 8.55
C ILE A 56 -1.43 7.01 8.87
N PHE A 57 -1.19 6.19 7.86
CA PHE A 57 -0.70 4.83 8.07
C PHE A 57 0.65 4.82 8.77
N GLN A 58 1.54 5.76 8.42
CA GLN A 58 2.82 5.87 9.09
C GLN A 58 2.66 6.05 10.60
N SER A 59 1.79 6.96 11.02
CA SER A 59 1.53 7.19 12.44
C SER A 59 0.94 5.96 13.13
N ILE A 60 -0.05 5.34 12.50
CA ILE A 60 -0.72 4.15 13.05
C ILE A 60 0.28 3.01 13.22
N ILE A 61 1.08 2.76 12.20
CA ILE A 61 2.04 1.66 12.21
C ILE A 61 3.14 1.90 13.23
N MET A 62 3.63 3.13 13.35
CA MET A 62 4.62 3.47 14.37
C MET A 62 4.09 3.19 15.78
N ASP A 63 2.85 3.58 16.05
CA ASP A 63 2.22 3.34 17.35
C ASP A 63 2.06 1.84 17.61
N MET A 64 1.67 1.07 16.60
CA MET A 64 1.53 -0.38 16.70
C MET A 64 2.85 -1.06 17.01
N ASP A 65 3.90 -0.66 16.29
CA ASP A 65 5.23 -1.26 16.45
C ASP A 65 5.80 -0.96 17.84
N MET A 66 5.53 0.23 18.35
CA MET A 66 5.96 0.59 19.71
C MET A 66 5.23 -0.20 20.79
N ALA A 67 3.98 -0.54 20.55
CA ALA A 67 3.17 -1.31 21.51
C ALA A 67 3.59 -2.77 21.58
N GLN A 68 4.20 -3.31 20.51
CA GLN A 68 4.71 -4.69 20.41
C GLN A 68 3.69 -5.75 20.87
N LYS A 69 2.42 -5.57 20.51
CA LYS A 69 1.35 -6.47 20.92
C LYS A 69 0.79 -7.23 19.74
N GLY A 70 0.98 -8.55 19.74
CA GLY A 70 0.28 -9.51 18.89
C GLY A 70 0.31 -9.21 17.40
N ASP A 71 -0.70 -9.71 16.70
CA ASP A 71 -0.82 -9.51 15.26
C ASP A 71 -1.18 -8.07 14.93
N SER A 72 -0.58 -7.56 13.86
CA SER A 72 -0.84 -6.18 13.42
C SER A 72 -2.13 -6.15 12.61
N VAL A 73 -3.18 -5.59 13.20
CA VAL A 73 -4.49 -5.43 12.57
C VAL A 73 -4.90 -3.97 12.65
N ILE A 74 -5.30 -3.41 11.52
CA ILE A 74 -5.78 -2.03 11.46
C ILE A 74 -7.25 -2.06 11.04
N TYR A 75 -8.10 -1.46 11.88
CA TYR A 75 -9.53 -1.34 11.60
C TYR A 75 -9.80 0.02 10.95
N LEU A 76 -10.42 0.01 9.79
CA LEU A 76 -10.66 1.21 8.99
C LEU A 76 -12.15 1.57 9.04
N ARG A 77 -12.47 2.61 9.82
CA ARG A 77 -13.84 3.12 9.92
C ARG A 77 -14.18 3.90 8.66
N GLY A 78 -15.38 3.66 8.15
CA GLY A 78 -15.87 4.42 7.00
C GLY A 78 -15.26 4.03 5.67
N VAL A 79 -14.42 2.99 5.65
CA VAL A 79 -13.79 2.50 4.43
C VAL A 79 -14.35 1.12 4.13
N ARG A 80 -14.97 0.97 2.99
CA ARG A 80 -15.48 -0.33 2.54
C ARG A 80 -14.41 -1.08 1.78
N GLY A 81 -14.59 -2.40 1.67
CA GLY A 81 -13.62 -3.25 0.99
C GLY A 81 -13.35 -2.85 -0.45
N GLN A 82 -14.38 -2.38 -1.16
CA GLN A 82 -14.24 -1.97 -2.55
C GLN A 82 -13.34 -0.74 -2.69
N GLU A 83 -13.53 0.27 -1.84
CA GLU A 83 -12.68 1.46 -1.84
C GLU A 83 -11.25 1.11 -1.45
N MET A 84 -11.09 0.26 -0.42
CA MET A 84 -9.75 -0.12 0.03
C MET A 84 -9.01 -0.94 -1.02
N LYS A 85 -9.70 -1.77 -1.77
CA LYS A 85 -9.11 -2.52 -2.88
C LYS A 85 -8.48 -1.57 -3.90
N PHE A 86 -9.21 -0.51 -4.30
CA PHE A 86 -8.70 0.46 -5.25
C PHE A 86 -7.55 1.28 -4.66
N ILE A 87 -7.63 1.63 -3.38
CA ILE A 87 -6.55 2.36 -2.71
C ILE A 87 -5.27 1.53 -2.68
N LEU A 88 -5.37 0.25 -2.35
CA LEU A 88 -4.21 -0.64 -2.36
C LEU A 88 -3.63 -0.78 -3.76
N GLN A 89 -4.48 -0.92 -4.78
CA GLN A 89 -4.00 -0.95 -6.16
C GLN A 89 -3.25 0.34 -6.51
N PHE A 90 -3.78 1.48 -6.09
CA PHE A 90 -3.13 2.77 -6.34
C PHE A 90 -1.77 2.85 -5.64
N MET A 91 -1.69 2.39 -4.39
CA MET A 91 -0.43 2.41 -3.63
C MET A 91 0.62 1.47 -4.19
N TYR A 92 0.21 0.25 -4.58
CA TYR A 92 1.16 -0.77 -5.03
C TYR A 92 1.47 -0.67 -6.52
N TYR A 93 0.50 -0.26 -7.34
CA TYR A 93 0.65 -0.26 -8.81
C TYR A 93 0.84 1.14 -9.38
N GLY A 94 0.56 2.18 -8.61
CA GLY A 94 0.60 3.55 -9.10
C GLY A 94 -0.59 3.93 -9.94
N GLN A 95 -1.55 3.04 -10.11
CA GLN A 95 -2.77 3.30 -10.87
C GLN A 95 -3.89 2.37 -10.40
N ALA A 96 -5.13 2.82 -10.59
CA ALA A 96 -6.31 2.03 -10.33
C ALA A 96 -7.38 2.39 -11.34
N THR A 97 -8.18 1.41 -11.76
CA THR A 97 -9.28 1.63 -12.70
C THR A 97 -10.59 1.72 -11.92
N LEU A 98 -11.30 2.82 -12.09
CA LEU A 98 -12.54 3.09 -11.39
C LEU A 98 -13.66 3.37 -12.38
N TYR A 99 -14.87 2.97 -12.02
CA TYR A 99 -16.06 3.42 -12.72
C TYR A 99 -16.41 4.84 -12.28
N GLN A 100 -17.00 5.62 -13.18
CA GLN A 100 -17.30 7.03 -12.92
C GLN A 100 -18.19 7.24 -11.68
N ASP A 101 -19.15 6.37 -11.47
CA ASP A 101 -20.06 6.44 -10.32
C ASP A 101 -19.37 6.18 -8.97
N ARG A 102 -18.15 5.63 -8.98
CA ARG A 102 -17.36 5.36 -7.77
C ARG A 102 -16.28 6.39 -7.51
N MET A 103 -16.05 7.29 -8.44
CA MET A 103 -14.92 8.23 -8.38
C MET A 103 -15.00 9.11 -7.14
N SER A 104 -16.18 9.66 -6.86
CA SER A 104 -16.37 10.58 -5.73
C SER A 104 -16.10 9.88 -4.39
N GLU A 105 -16.63 8.68 -4.20
CA GLU A 105 -16.43 7.92 -2.98
C GLU A 105 -14.95 7.56 -2.80
N PHE A 106 -14.30 7.12 -3.89
CA PHE A 106 -12.88 6.78 -3.84
C PHE A 106 -12.03 7.99 -3.43
N LEU A 107 -12.27 9.15 -4.04
CA LEU A 107 -11.50 10.35 -3.74
C LEU A 107 -11.68 10.80 -2.29
N ASN A 108 -12.89 10.69 -1.76
CA ASN A 108 -13.15 11.01 -0.36
C ASN A 108 -12.35 10.13 0.57
N VAL A 109 -12.35 8.82 0.32
CA VAL A 109 -11.60 7.87 1.14
C VAL A 109 -10.10 8.07 0.98
N ALA A 110 -9.62 8.23 -0.26
CA ALA A 110 -8.21 8.43 -0.54
C ALA A 110 -7.67 9.68 0.15
N ASN A 111 -8.45 10.77 0.14
CA ASN A 111 -8.05 12.00 0.80
C ASN A 111 -8.05 11.89 2.33
N SER A 112 -8.77 10.94 2.90
CA SER A 112 -8.76 10.69 4.33
C SER A 112 -7.61 9.82 4.80
N LEU A 113 -6.92 9.20 3.87
CA LEU A 113 -5.75 8.35 4.13
C LEU A 113 -4.48 8.98 3.58
#